data_2a9dc1e23039dc5342778e747378dfc1
#
_entry.id   2a9dc1e23039dc5342778e747378dfc1
#
_cell.length_a   1.000
_cell.length_b   1.000
_cell.length_c   1.000
_cell.angle_alpha   90.00
_cell.angle_beta   90.00
_cell.angle_gamma   90.00
#
_symmetry.space_group_name_H-M   'P 1'
#
loop_
_entity.id
_entity.type
_entity.pdbx_description
1 polymer ?
#
loop_
_entity_poly.entity_id
_entity_poly.type
_entity_poly.pdbx_seq_one_letter_code
_entity_poly.pdbx_strand_id
1 'polypeptide(L)'
;MEHGEHLAAIDLGSNSFHMVVARQVHGEVQILDGLSEKVQLGAGLDRDNRLDGETQERALDCLGRFAQRIAGIPRGSVRVVGTNTLRQARNAREFIDRAEAVLGHDIEIVAGREEARLIYLGVAHSLADDAGQRLVVDIGGGSTELIIGERFESTETESLHMGCVSFAQRFFADGSISEKAFDRAVTAARQEVLSIHANYRRLGWQQAVGASGTIKAISQVCVDNGWSETGITMEGLKKARKKGIKAGKVEQLDLKGLREDRRAIFPSGLAILYGIFEQLSIDQMEVSGGALREGLLYDLLGRFAHEDVRERSIQSLMSRHHVERTQAERVCDTAMGLYRQVAKSWQLEDDELADTLRWGALLHEVGLAVSHSQFHKHGAYLVTNSDLPGFSRQEQQAVAVLVRGHRRKLPLSALSELPDDEQQGLVRLCLVLRLSARLHHARCDEVIPEMVLKAEDNSLSLQFPAHWLEEHPLTLADLEQEQDYFRAGGYELRLIDN
;
A
#
# COMPACT_ATOMS: atom_id res chain seq x y z
N MET A 1 17.20 -2.55 -24.65
CA MET A 1 16.09 -2.03 -23.84
C MET A 1 14.95 -3.01 -24.05
N GLU A 2 14.76 -3.90 -23.10
CA GLU A 2 13.58 -4.77 -23.11
C GLU A 2 12.37 -3.87 -22.86
N HIS A 3 11.51 -3.74 -23.86
CA HIS A 3 10.22 -3.11 -23.69
C HIS A 3 9.38 -4.06 -22.82
N GLY A 4 9.16 -3.68 -21.55
CA GLY A 4 8.31 -4.45 -20.66
C GLY A 4 6.92 -4.65 -21.29
N GLU A 5 6.35 -5.84 -21.11
CA GLU A 5 5.00 -6.16 -21.61
C GLU A 5 3.97 -5.18 -20.99
N HIS A 6 3.14 -4.60 -21.85
CA HIS A 6 2.01 -3.82 -21.40
C HIS A 6 0.89 -4.73 -20.94
N LEU A 7 0.31 -4.39 -19.82
CA LEU A 7 -0.80 -5.10 -19.18
C LEU A 7 -1.98 -4.15 -19.01
N ALA A 8 -3.19 -4.67 -19.05
CA ALA A 8 -4.36 -3.90 -18.68
C ALA A 8 -5.32 -4.72 -17.83
N ALA A 9 -5.97 -4.05 -16.88
CA ALA A 9 -7.04 -4.61 -16.08
C ALA A 9 -8.26 -3.70 -16.14
N ILE A 10 -9.43 -4.31 -16.36
CA ILE A 10 -10.71 -3.60 -16.46
C ILE A 10 -11.69 -4.25 -15.48
N ASP A 11 -12.29 -3.43 -14.64
CA ASP A 11 -13.34 -3.79 -13.70
C ASP A 11 -14.65 -3.15 -14.13
N LEU A 12 -15.64 -3.99 -14.45
CA LEU A 12 -17.00 -3.60 -14.80
C LEU A 12 -17.88 -3.62 -13.54
N GLY A 13 -17.66 -2.63 -12.70
CA GLY A 13 -18.36 -2.49 -11.42
C GLY A 13 -19.79 -2.00 -11.55
N SER A 14 -20.60 -2.19 -10.51
CA SER A 14 -22.02 -1.78 -10.48
C SER A 14 -22.25 -0.26 -10.58
N ASN A 15 -21.30 0.55 -10.09
CA ASN A 15 -21.40 2.02 -10.13
C ASN A 15 -20.52 2.64 -11.20
N SER A 16 -19.29 2.16 -11.32
CA SER A 16 -18.27 2.72 -12.20
C SER A 16 -17.49 1.61 -12.88
N PHE A 17 -17.09 1.86 -14.11
CA PHE A 17 -16.10 1.05 -14.80
C PHE A 17 -14.72 1.66 -14.56
N HIS A 18 -13.77 0.80 -14.32
CA HIS A 18 -12.39 1.20 -14.05
C HIS A 18 -11.44 0.46 -14.98
N MET A 19 -10.50 1.17 -15.54
CA MET A 19 -9.41 0.60 -16.32
C MET A 19 -8.08 1.08 -15.75
N VAL A 20 -7.10 0.22 -15.76
CA VAL A 20 -5.70 0.56 -15.49
C VAL A 20 -4.85 -0.09 -16.56
N VAL A 21 -3.90 0.68 -17.09
CA VAL A 21 -2.84 0.20 -17.98
C VAL A 21 -1.53 0.28 -17.22
N ALA A 22 -0.78 -0.78 -17.28
CA ALA A 22 0.49 -0.92 -16.60
C ALA A 22 1.53 -1.54 -17.51
N ARG A 23 2.78 -1.50 -17.11
CA ARG A 23 3.84 -2.31 -17.71
C ARG A 23 4.57 -3.09 -16.63
N GLN A 24 5.07 -4.24 -17.00
CA GLN A 24 5.97 -4.99 -16.15
C GLN A 24 7.40 -4.47 -16.32
N VAL A 25 8.04 -4.06 -15.23
CA VAL A 25 9.43 -3.62 -15.21
C VAL A 25 10.14 -4.33 -14.07
N HIS A 26 11.14 -5.14 -14.39
CA HIS A 26 11.92 -5.92 -13.40
C HIS A 26 11.07 -6.73 -12.42
N GLY A 27 9.94 -7.21 -12.91
CA GLY A 27 9.06 -7.97 -12.07
C GLY A 27 7.99 -7.15 -11.33
N GLU A 28 8.03 -5.82 -11.31
CA GLU A 28 7.07 -4.93 -10.69
C GLU A 28 6.02 -4.43 -11.67
N VAL A 29 4.83 -4.08 -11.13
CA VAL A 29 3.76 -3.41 -11.89
C VAL A 29 3.94 -1.91 -11.81
N GLN A 30 4.24 -1.27 -12.92
CA GLN A 30 4.25 0.18 -13.03
C GLN A 30 2.97 0.66 -13.71
N ILE A 31 2.10 1.35 -12.98
CA ILE A 31 0.90 1.95 -13.56
C ILE A 31 1.30 3.09 -14.49
N LEU A 32 0.78 3.06 -15.71
CA LEU A 32 1.02 4.06 -16.76
C LEU A 32 -0.17 5.00 -16.94
N ASP A 33 -1.40 4.44 -16.90
CA ASP A 33 -2.64 5.19 -17.10
C ASP A 33 -3.76 4.55 -16.31
N GLY A 34 -4.77 5.34 -15.94
CA GLY A 34 -5.96 4.87 -15.27
C GLY A 34 -7.18 5.70 -15.61
N LEU A 35 -8.26 5.04 -16.01
CA LEU A 35 -9.54 5.66 -16.31
C LEU A 35 -10.60 5.13 -15.36
N SER A 36 -11.52 6.02 -14.98
CA SER A 36 -12.70 5.66 -14.18
C SER A 36 -13.89 6.42 -14.72
N GLU A 37 -14.93 5.70 -15.14
CA GLU A 37 -16.14 6.28 -15.66
C GLU A 37 -17.37 5.80 -14.89
N LYS A 38 -18.28 6.74 -14.58
CA LYS A 38 -19.49 6.47 -13.84
C LYS A 38 -20.58 5.95 -14.79
N VAL A 39 -20.67 4.65 -14.96
CA VAL A 39 -21.64 3.96 -15.84
C VAL A 39 -22.97 3.72 -15.15
N GLN A 40 -22.95 3.50 -13.82
CA GLN A 40 -24.14 3.20 -13.00
C GLN A 40 -24.90 1.94 -13.49
N LEU A 41 -24.15 0.88 -13.83
CA LEU A 41 -24.71 -0.35 -14.38
C LEU A 41 -25.78 -0.97 -13.47
N GLY A 42 -25.54 -0.94 -12.14
CA GLY A 42 -26.48 -1.47 -11.16
C GLY A 42 -27.79 -0.69 -11.03
N ALA A 43 -27.80 0.59 -11.42
CA ALA A 43 -29.03 1.39 -11.43
C ALA A 43 -29.96 1.04 -12.60
N GLY A 44 -29.41 0.43 -13.65
CA GLY A 44 -30.15 -0.02 -14.82
C GLY A 44 -30.80 -1.41 -14.69
N LEU A 45 -30.66 -2.08 -13.52
CA LEU A 45 -31.37 -3.33 -13.26
C LEU A 45 -32.82 -3.06 -12.91
N ASP A 46 -33.74 -3.64 -13.65
CA ASP A 46 -35.18 -3.62 -13.34
C ASP A 46 -35.53 -4.65 -12.23
N ARG A 47 -36.85 -4.73 -11.91
CA ARG A 47 -37.36 -5.67 -10.90
C ARG A 47 -37.16 -7.15 -11.24
N ASP A 48 -37.01 -7.45 -12.51
CA ASP A 48 -36.75 -8.80 -13.04
C ASP A 48 -35.26 -9.07 -13.24
N ASN A 49 -34.39 -8.18 -12.73
CA ASN A 49 -32.93 -8.22 -12.91
C ASN A 49 -32.52 -8.19 -14.39
N ARG A 50 -33.17 -7.38 -15.22
CA ARG A 50 -32.72 -7.15 -16.60
C ARG A 50 -32.12 -5.76 -16.72
N LEU A 51 -30.99 -5.66 -17.42
CA LEU A 51 -30.34 -4.40 -17.75
C LEU A 51 -31.17 -3.69 -18.83
N ASP A 52 -31.55 -2.44 -18.57
CA ASP A 52 -32.22 -1.60 -19.54
C ASP A 52 -31.30 -1.18 -20.70
N GLY A 53 -31.92 -0.83 -21.83
CA GLY A 53 -31.16 -0.50 -23.06
C GLY A 53 -30.32 0.76 -22.94
N GLU A 54 -30.79 1.79 -22.22
CA GLU A 54 -30.05 3.05 -22.05
C GLU A 54 -28.76 2.83 -21.26
N THR A 55 -28.85 2.04 -20.20
CA THR A 55 -27.67 1.69 -19.39
C THR A 55 -26.68 0.82 -20.17
N GLN A 56 -27.18 -0.12 -21.00
CA GLN A 56 -26.32 -0.91 -21.88
C GLN A 56 -25.56 -0.02 -22.87
N GLU A 57 -26.23 0.93 -23.56
CA GLU A 57 -25.56 1.84 -24.50
C GLU A 57 -24.51 2.69 -23.80
N ARG A 58 -24.82 3.24 -22.64
CA ARG A 58 -23.84 4.02 -21.84
C ARG A 58 -22.63 3.19 -21.45
N ALA A 59 -22.82 1.92 -21.14
CA ALA A 59 -21.73 0.99 -20.83
C ALA A 59 -20.88 0.70 -22.08
N LEU A 60 -21.50 0.45 -23.23
CA LEU A 60 -20.81 0.19 -24.49
C LEU A 60 -19.99 1.41 -24.96
N ASP A 61 -20.54 2.62 -24.81
CA ASP A 61 -19.81 3.86 -25.09
C ASP A 61 -18.55 4.01 -24.23
N CYS A 62 -18.64 3.66 -22.94
CA CYS A 62 -17.49 3.65 -22.04
C CYS A 62 -16.44 2.62 -22.50
N LEU A 63 -16.88 1.40 -22.83
CA LEU A 63 -15.98 0.34 -23.31
C LEU A 63 -15.32 0.70 -24.64
N GLY A 64 -16.01 1.41 -25.53
CA GLY A 64 -15.41 1.92 -26.77
C GLY A 64 -14.27 2.92 -26.53
N ARG A 65 -14.36 3.73 -25.46
CA ARG A 65 -13.23 4.60 -25.03
C ARG A 65 -12.10 3.80 -24.42
N PHE A 66 -12.39 2.77 -23.64
CA PHE A 66 -11.39 1.88 -23.05
C PHE A 66 -10.63 1.11 -24.14
N ALA A 67 -11.36 0.59 -25.15
CA ALA A 67 -10.77 -0.12 -26.29
C ALA A 67 -9.68 0.69 -27.00
N GLN A 68 -9.89 2.00 -27.15
CA GLN A 68 -8.90 2.88 -27.75
C GLN A 68 -7.59 2.98 -26.94
N ARG A 69 -7.67 2.84 -25.61
CA ARG A 69 -6.52 2.95 -24.72
C ARG A 69 -5.71 1.66 -24.65
N ILE A 70 -6.36 0.53 -24.85
CA ILE A 70 -5.72 -0.80 -24.81
C ILE A 70 -5.42 -1.33 -26.21
N ALA A 71 -5.67 -0.53 -27.25
CA ALA A 71 -5.39 -0.90 -28.63
C ALA A 71 -3.92 -1.30 -28.80
N GLY A 72 -3.69 -2.53 -29.29
CA GLY A 72 -2.35 -3.09 -29.49
C GLY A 72 -1.78 -3.85 -28.28
N ILE A 73 -2.47 -3.90 -27.14
CA ILE A 73 -2.11 -4.81 -26.05
C ILE A 73 -2.59 -6.23 -26.43
N PRO A 74 -1.74 -7.27 -26.34
CA PRO A 74 -2.15 -8.63 -26.66
C PRO A 74 -3.30 -9.11 -25.76
N ARG A 75 -4.19 -9.95 -26.29
CA ARG A 75 -5.35 -10.48 -25.53
C ARG A 75 -4.95 -11.12 -24.19
N GLY A 76 -3.89 -11.93 -24.17
CA GLY A 76 -3.40 -12.56 -22.94
C GLY A 76 -2.82 -11.61 -21.90
N SER A 77 -2.63 -10.33 -22.26
CA SER A 77 -2.11 -9.27 -21.38
C SER A 77 -3.20 -8.28 -20.93
N VAL A 78 -4.46 -8.55 -21.27
CA VAL A 78 -5.64 -7.77 -20.84
C VAL A 78 -6.58 -8.69 -20.09
N ARG A 79 -7.02 -8.26 -18.89
CA ARG A 79 -8.02 -8.97 -18.12
C ARG A 79 -9.20 -8.07 -17.82
N VAL A 80 -10.40 -8.53 -18.16
CA VAL A 80 -11.65 -7.79 -17.99
C VAL A 80 -12.59 -8.61 -17.15
N VAL A 81 -13.07 -8.04 -16.03
CA VAL A 81 -14.00 -8.75 -15.16
C VAL A 81 -15.28 -7.98 -14.95
N GLY A 82 -16.39 -8.71 -14.99
CA GLY A 82 -17.70 -8.24 -14.58
C GLY A 82 -18.04 -8.74 -13.19
N THR A 83 -18.55 -7.85 -12.35
CA THR A 83 -18.80 -8.12 -10.93
C THR A 83 -20.29 -8.26 -10.62
N ASN A 84 -20.76 -7.81 -9.47
CA ASN A 84 -22.08 -8.05 -8.90
C ASN A 84 -23.25 -7.82 -9.88
N THR A 85 -23.31 -6.71 -10.60
CA THR A 85 -24.43 -6.42 -11.50
C THR A 85 -24.52 -7.42 -12.65
N LEU A 86 -23.39 -7.78 -13.27
CA LEU A 86 -23.37 -8.76 -14.36
C LEU A 86 -23.64 -10.19 -13.87
N ARG A 87 -23.29 -10.51 -12.61
CA ARG A 87 -23.70 -11.79 -11.99
C ARG A 87 -25.23 -11.88 -11.82
N GLN A 88 -25.91 -10.77 -11.56
CA GLN A 88 -27.35 -10.74 -11.30
C GLN A 88 -28.19 -10.59 -12.55
N ALA A 89 -27.65 -9.95 -13.59
CA ALA A 89 -28.40 -9.61 -14.79
C ALA A 89 -28.80 -10.84 -15.61
N ARG A 90 -30.11 -11.05 -15.81
CA ARG A 90 -30.62 -12.18 -16.60
C ARG A 90 -30.29 -12.08 -18.09
N ASN A 91 -30.06 -10.89 -18.60
CA ASN A 91 -29.63 -10.62 -19.97
C ASN A 91 -28.14 -10.25 -20.06
N ALA A 92 -27.32 -10.68 -19.05
CA ALA A 92 -25.88 -10.40 -19.03
C ALA A 92 -25.19 -10.92 -20.29
N ARG A 93 -25.56 -12.11 -20.78
CA ARG A 93 -24.92 -12.71 -21.95
C ARG A 93 -25.09 -11.85 -23.21
N GLU A 94 -26.30 -11.40 -23.50
CA GLU A 94 -26.57 -10.55 -24.65
C GLU A 94 -25.77 -9.23 -24.58
N PHE A 95 -25.61 -8.67 -23.38
CA PHE A 95 -24.81 -7.49 -23.16
C PHE A 95 -23.30 -7.78 -23.32
N ILE A 96 -22.79 -8.90 -22.76
CA ILE A 96 -21.38 -9.30 -22.84
C ILE A 96 -20.97 -9.53 -24.29
N ASP A 97 -21.76 -10.25 -25.08
CA ASP A 97 -21.47 -10.50 -26.50
C ASP A 97 -21.27 -9.17 -27.26
N ARG A 98 -22.07 -8.15 -26.96
CA ARG A 98 -21.93 -6.80 -27.53
C ARG A 98 -20.72 -6.05 -26.99
N ALA A 99 -20.48 -6.18 -25.69
CA ALA A 99 -19.38 -5.51 -24.99
C ALA A 99 -18.03 -6.04 -25.47
N GLU A 100 -17.88 -7.35 -25.62
CA GLU A 100 -16.68 -8.01 -26.18
C GLU A 100 -16.42 -7.59 -27.62
N ALA A 101 -17.48 -7.46 -28.44
CA ALA A 101 -17.35 -6.98 -29.80
C ALA A 101 -16.83 -5.54 -29.88
N VAL A 102 -17.22 -4.68 -28.91
CA VAL A 102 -16.77 -3.28 -28.82
C VAL A 102 -15.36 -3.19 -28.24
N LEU A 103 -15.08 -3.96 -27.18
CA LEU A 103 -13.81 -3.89 -26.43
C LEU A 103 -12.66 -4.63 -27.14
N GLY A 104 -13.00 -5.69 -27.88
CA GLY A 104 -12.01 -6.57 -28.54
C GLY A 104 -11.34 -7.59 -27.62
N HIS A 105 -11.81 -7.72 -26.38
CA HIS A 105 -11.31 -8.62 -25.35
C HIS A 105 -12.45 -9.34 -24.65
N ASP A 106 -12.18 -10.56 -24.16
CA ASP A 106 -13.14 -11.40 -23.47
C ASP A 106 -13.45 -10.81 -22.07
N ILE A 107 -14.71 -10.98 -21.62
CA ILE A 107 -15.20 -10.48 -20.32
C ILE A 107 -15.56 -11.65 -19.43
N GLU A 108 -14.80 -11.82 -18.33
CA GLU A 108 -15.03 -12.83 -17.32
C GLU A 108 -16.05 -12.35 -16.29
N ILE A 109 -17.07 -13.17 -15.94
CA ILE A 109 -17.90 -12.90 -14.76
C ILE A 109 -17.27 -13.61 -13.56
N VAL A 110 -16.71 -12.85 -12.62
CA VAL A 110 -16.08 -13.42 -11.42
C VAL A 110 -17.11 -13.64 -10.31
N ALA A 111 -17.00 -14.78 -9.62
CA ALA A 111 -17.79 -15.07 -8.43
C ALA A 111 -17.45 -14.09 -7.29
N GLY A 112 -18.37 -13.84 -6.34
CA GLY A 112 -18.14 -12.86 -5.27
C GLY A 112 -16.92 -13.17 -4.39
N ARG A 113 -16.67 -14.45 -4.09
CA ARG A 113 -15.46 -14.86 -3.35
C ARG A 113 -14.18 -14.71 -4.15
N GLU A 114 -14.24 -14.90 -5.46
CA GLU A 114 -13.10 -14.65 -6.35
C GLU A 114 -12.82 -13.15 -6.49
N GLU A 115 -13.86 -12.32 -6.60
CA GLU A 115 -13.75 -10.87 -6.51
C GLU A 115 -13.06 -10.46 -5.21
N ALA A 116 -13.49 -11.04 -4.07
CA ALA A 116 -12.89 -10.80 -2.77
C ALA A 116 -11.40 -11.22 -2.72
N ARG A 117 -11.05 -12.39 -3.29
CA ARG A 117 -9.64 -12.84 -3.38
C ARG A 117 -8.78 -11.85 -4.18
N LEU A 118 -9.29 -11.39 -5.32
CA LEU A 118 -8.58 -10.43 -6.17
C LEU A 118 -8.43 -9.07 -5.48
N ILE A 119 -9.47 -8.60 -4.78
CA ILE A 119 -9.38 -7.38 -3.97
C ILE A 119 -8.29 -7.52 -2.91
N TYR A 120 -8.28 -8.63 -2.18
CA TYR A 120 -7.26 -8.88 -1.17
C TYR A 120 -5.85 -8.84 -1.77
N LEU A 121 -5.64 -9.49 -2.90
CA LEU A 121 -4.36 -9.50 -3.61
C LEU A 121 -3.90 -8.07 -3.97
N GLY A 122 -4.81 -7.22 -4.48
CA GLY A 122 -4.52 -5.83 -4.80
C GLY A 122 -4.21 -4.97 -3.57
N VAL A 123 -4.92 -5.20 -2.46
CA VAL A 123 -4.66 -4.53 -1.19
C VAL A 123 -3.32 -4.96 -0.62
N ALA A 124 -3.05 -6.27 -0.58
CA ALA A 124 -1.81 -6.83 -0.05
C ALA A 124 -0.56 -6.31 -0.78
N HIS A 125 -0.63 -6.18 -2.11
CA HIS A 125 0.47 -5.62 -2.90
C HIS A 125 0.62 -4.10 -2.79
N SER A 126 -0.31 -3.41 -2.18
CA SER A 126 -0.25 -1.95 -1.98
C SER A 126 0.12 -1.54 -0.55
N LEU A 127 0.27 -2.50 0.35
CA LEU A 127 0.61 -2.28 1.75
C LEU A 127 1.95 -2.93 2.09
N ALA A 128 2.51 -2.54 3.23
CA ALA A 128 3.65 -3.23 3.83
C ALA A 128 3.30 -4.70 4.12
N ASP A 129 4.27 -5.59 3.94
CA ASP A 129 4.12 -6.99 4.28
C ASP A 129 4.35 -7.19 5.79
N ASP A 130 3.39 -6.73 6.60
CA ASP A 130 3.40 -6.99 8.03
C ASP A 130 2.94 -8.42 8.29
N ALA A 131 3.70 -9.14 9.12
CA ALA A 131 3.28 -10.43 9.61
C ALA A 131 2.04 -10.24 10.50
N GLY A 132 0.89 -10.72 10.05
CA GLY A 132 -0.35 -10.67 10.81
C GLY A 132 -1.59 -10.70 9.93
N GLN A 133 -2.68 -11.11 10.55
CA GLN A 133 -3.95 -11.18 9.83
C GLN A 133 -4.55 -9.80 9.61
N ARG A 134 -4.99 -9.55 8.39
CA ARG A 134 -5.71 -8.32 7.97
C ARG A 134 -7.16 -8.63 7.68
N LEU A 135 -8.03 -7.75 8.16
CA LEU A 135 -9.41 -7.67 7.67
C LEU A 135 -9.46 -6.62 6.57
N VAL A 136 -9.77 -7.03 5.35
CA VAL A 136 -10.03 -6.11 4.23
C VAL A 136 -11.52 -5.97 4.01
N VAL A 137 -12.00 -4.74 3.84
CA VAL A 137 -13.40 -4.40 3.54
C VAL A 137 -13.45 -3.58 2.27
N ASP A 138 -14.23 -4.02 1.30
CA ASP A 138 -14.52 -3.25 0.07
C ASP A 138 -16.02 -3.06 -0.08
N ILE A 139 -16.48 -1.81 -0.07
CA ILE A 139 -17.91 -1.48 -0.27
C ILE A 139 -18.11 -1.09 -1.72
N GLY A 140 -18.56 -2.05 -2.52
CA GLY A 140 -18.94 -1.86 -3.90
C GLY A 140 -20.32 -1.23 -4.08
N GLY A 141 -20.79 -1.17 -5.34
CA GLY A 141 -22.11 -0.63 -5.65
C GLY A 141 -23.25 -1.55 -5.24
N GLY A 142 -23.09 -2.86 -5.45
CA GLY A 142 -24.13 -3.88 -5.19
C GLY A 142 -23.79 -4.89 -4.11
N SER A 143 -22.50 -5.09 -3.83
CA SER A 143 -21.99 -6.01 -2.81
C SER A 143 -20.95 -5.34 -1.92
N THR A 144 -20.59 -6.02 -0.86
CA THR A 144 -19.46 -5.68 0.01
C THR A 144 -18.66 -6.94 0.27
N GLU A 145 -17.39 -6.88 -0.05
CA GLU A 145 -16.45 -7.95 0.15
C GLU A 145 -15.75 -7.75 1.49
N LEU A 146 -15.70 -8.86 2.27
CA LEU A 146 -14.94 -8.93 3.52
C LEU A 146 -13.95 -10.09 3.42
N ILE A 147 -12.70 -9.82 3.69
CA ILE A 147 -11.63 -10.81 3.54
C ILE A 147 -10.74 -10.78 4.77
N ILE A 148 -10.44 -11.96 5.32
CA ILE A 148 -9.32 -12.13 6.24
C ILE A 148 -8.21 -12.83 5.49
N GLY A 149 -7.00 -12.35 5.66
CA GLY A 149 -5.82 -12.95 5.05
C GLY A 149 -4.54 -12.49 5.75
N GLU A 150 -3.47 -13.15 5.41
CA GLU A 150 -2.14 -12.86 5.90
C GLU A 150 -1.19 -12.76 4.72
N ARG A 151 -0.31 -11.75 4.71
CA ARG A 151 0.58 -11.46 3.60
C ARG A 151 -0.21 -11.34 2.28
N PHE A 152 0.05 -12.21 1.30
CA PHE A 152 -0.59 -12.21 -0.01
C PHE A 152 -1.71 -13.25 -0.15
N GLU A 153 -1.96 -14.04 0.90
CA GLU A 153 -2.96 -15.10 0.89
C GLU A 153 -4.23 -14.70 1.64
N SER A 154 -5.37 -14.82 0.96
CA SER A 154 -6.67 -14.73 1.62
C SER A 154 -7.02 -16.07 2.26
N THR A 155 -7.31 -16.06 3.55
CA THR A 155 -7.72 -17.26 4.30
C THR A 155 -9.23 -17.42 4.37
N GLU A 156 -9.96 -16.31 4.39
CA GLU A 156 -11.43 -16.28 4.39
C GLU A 156 -11.92 -15.17 3.49
N THR A 157 -12.86 -15.49 2.61
CA THR A 157 -13.40 -14.53 1.62
C THR A 157 -14.91 -14.62 1.58
N GLU A 158 -15.61 -13.50 1.76
CA GLU A 158 -17.06 -13.41 1.63
C GLU A 158 -17.48 -12.18 0.83
N SER A 159 -18.60 -12.32 0.14
CA SER A 159 -19.27 -11.24 -0.60
C SER A 159 -20.70 -11.15 -0.12
N LEU A 160 -21.01 -10.07 0.58
CA LEU A 160 -22.32 -9.84 1.19
C LEU A 160 -23.22 -8.98 0.28
N HIS A 161 -24.53 -9.23 0.32
CA HIS A 161 -25.53 -8.55 -0.51
C HIS A 161 -25.86 -7.15 0.02
N MET A 162 -24.85 -6.32 0.20
CA MET A 162 -24.96 -4.93 0.63
C MET A 162 -23.98 -4.06 -0.13
N GLY A 163 -24.47 -3.10 -0.89
CA GLY A 163 -23.66 -2.15 -1.65
C GLY A 163 -24.19 -0.74 -1.53
N CYS A 164 -23.34 0.26 -1.79
CA CYS A 164 -23.72 1.65 -1.60
C CYS A 164 -24.87 2.09 -2.56
N VAL A 165 -24.94 1.55 -3.77
CA VAL A 165 -26.03 1.85 -4.73
C VAL A 165 -27.31 1.14 -4.33
N SER A 166 -27.27 -0.18 -4.06
CA SER A 166 -28.43 -0.96 -3.67
C SER A 166 -29.06 -0.47 -2.36
N PHE A 167 -28.25 -0.08 -1.38
CA PHE A 167 -28.71 0.51 -0.12
C PHE A 167 -29.26 1.93 -0.31
N ALA A 168 -28.69 2.73 -1.21
CA ALA A 168 -29.26 4.05 -1.54
C ALA A 168 -30.67 3.90 -2.10
N GLN A 169 -30.89 3.01 -3.06
CA GLN A 169 -32.22 2.71 -3.63
C GLN A 169 -33.21 2.16 -2.58
N ARG A 170 -32.74 1.32 -1.66
CA ARG A 170 -33.60 0.65 -0.67
C ARG A 170 -33.99 1.54 0.51
N PHE A 171 -33.07 2.37 1.01
CA PHE A 171 -33.25 3.10 2.27
C PHE A 171 -33.31 4.61 2.13
N PHE A 172 -32.80 5.18 1.02
CA PHE A 172 -32.65 6.61 0.79
C PHE A 172 -33.16 7.05 -0.59
N ALA A 173 -34.13 6.30 -1.16
CA ALA A 173 -34.64 6.51 -2.53
C ALA A 173 -35.22 7.91 -2.77
N ASP A 174 -35.83 8.52 -1.75
CA ASP A 174 -36.41 9.87 -1.78
C ASP A 174 -35.38 10.98 -1.46
N GLY A 175 -34.10 10.63 -1.32
CA GLY A 175 -33.03 11.53 -0.91
C GLY A 175 -33.08 11.97 0.56
N SER A 176 -34.02 11.44 1.37
CA SER A 176 -34.15 11.78 2.79
C SER A 176 -33.14 11.02 3.67
N ILE A 177 -32.45 11.75 4.56
CA ILE A 177 -31.51 11.18 5.54
C ILE A 177 -32.10 11.31 6.94
N SER A 178 -33.16 10.55 7.21
CA SER A 178 -33.76 10.49 8.55
C SER A 178 -33.01 9.50 9.46
N GLU A 179 -33.04 9.73 10.78
CA GLU A 179 -32.49 8.78 11.75
C GLU A 179 -33.09 7.39 11.56
N LYS A 180 -34.40 7.29 11.38
CA LYS A 180 -35.11 6.03 11.15
C LYS A 180 -34.64 5.31 9.88
N ALA A 181 -34.40 6.03 8.78
CA ALA A 181 -33.90 5.43 7.54
C ALA A 181 -32.46 4.93 7.72
N PHE A 182 -31.62 5.75 8.38
CA PHE A 182 -30.24 5.38 8.66
C PHE A 182 -30.12 4.14 9.56
N ASP A 183 -30.91 4.08 10.66
CA ASP A 183 -30.90 2.94 11.57
C ASP A 183 -31.41 1.64 10.92
N ARG A 184 -32.38 1.75 10.02
CA ARG A 184 -32.82 0.61 9.21
C ARG A 184 -31.70 0.11 8.28
N ALA A 185 -30.96 1.01 7.66
CA ALA A 185 -29.83 0.65 6.80
C ALA A 185 -28.70 0.00 7.62
N VAL A 186 -28.34 0.56 8.78
CA VAL A 186 -27.35 -0.02 9.71
C VAL A 186 -27.78 -1.41 10.17
N THR A 187 -29.06 -1.56 10.57
CA THR A 187 -29.61 -2.87 11.00
C THR A 187 -29.52 -3.91 9.88
N ALA A 188 -29.85 -3.52 8.64
CA ALA A 188 -29.74 -4.42 7.50
C ALA A 188 -28.27 -4.82 7.22
N ALA A 189 -27.34 -3.88 7.30
CA ALA A 189 -25.91 -4.19 7.15
C ALA A 189 -25.42 -5.14 8.25
N ARG A 190 -25.82 -4.91 9.49
CA ARG A 190 -25.47 -5.82 10.59
C ARG A 190 -26.05 -7.23 10.41
N GLN A 191 -27.25 -7.35 9.86
CA GLN A 191 -27.87 -8.66 9.56
C GLN A 191 -27.05 -9.43 8.52
N GLU A 192 -26.58 -8.75 7.45
CA GLU A 192 -25.69 -9.38 6.46
C GLU A 192 -24.39 -9.88 7.11
N VAL A 193 -23.73 -9.03 7.91
CA VAL A 193 -22.47 -9.36 8.59
C VAL A 193 -22.65 -10.46 9.65
N LEU A 194 -23.86 -10.65 10.18
CA LEU A 194 -24.12 -11.66 11.19
C LEU A 194 -23.83 -13.08 10.71
N SER A 195 -24.00 -13.36 9.42
CA SER A 195 -23.71 -14.66 8.81
C SER A 195 -22.24 -15.07 8.94
N ILE A 196 -21.32 -14.11 8.94
CA ILE A 196 -19.86 -14.33 9.00
C ILE A 196 -19.26 -13.98 10.36
N HIS A 197 -20.02 -13.31 11.23
CA HIS A 197 -19.55 -12.74 12.50
C HIS A 197 -18.75 -13.73 13.37
N ALA A 198 -19.31 -14.92 13.62
CA ALA A 198 -18.67 -15.88 14.51
C ALA A 198 -17.32 -16.39 13.97
N ASN A 199 -17.23 -16.63 12.65
CA ASN A 199 -16.02 -17.10 12.01
C ASN A 199 -14.93 -16.01 11.98
N TYR A 200 -15.29 -14.80 11.56
CA TYR A 200 -14.36 -13.67 11.48
C TYR A 200 -13.82 -13.25 12.85
N ARG A 201 -14.69 -13.23 13.88
CA ARG A 201 -14.27 -12.95 15.26
C ARG A 201 -13.34 -14.02 15.83
N ARG A 202 -13.53 -15.28 15.46
CA ARG A 202 -12.65 -16.38 15.86
C ARG A 202 -11.27 -16.30 15.21
N LEU A 203 -11.21 -15.96 13.93
CA LEU A 203 -9.96 -15.78 13.21
C LEU A 203 -9.20 -14.55 13.72
N GLY A 204 -9.91 -13.45 13.96
CA GLY A 204 -9.35 -12.19 14.41
C GLY A 204 -8.52 -11.51 13.31
N TRP A 205 -8.03 -10.33 13.61
CA TRP A 205 -7.11 -9.55 12.75
C TRP A 205 -6.35 -8.55 13.61
N GLN A 206 -5.17 -8.14 13.16
CA GLN A 206 -4.36 -7.09 13.77
C GLN A 206 -4.66 -5.74 13.13
N GLN A 207 -4.97 -5.72 11.83
CA GLN A 207 -5.21 -4.51 11.06
C GLN A 207 -6.52 -4.62 10.28
N ALA A 208 -7.34 -3.56 10.30
CA ALA A 208 -8.49 -3.42 9.42
C ALA A 208 -8.17 -2.41 8.32
N VAL A 209 -8.41 -2.80 7.07
CA VAL A 209 -8.09 -2.01 5.88
C VAL A 209 -9.32 -1.89 5.01
N GLY A 210 -9.65 -0.67 4.62
CA GLY A 210 -10.74 -0.37 3.70
C GLY A 210 -10.23 -0.14 2.28
N ALA A 211 -10.86 -0.76 1.31
CA ALA A 211 -10.67 -0.48 -0.11
C ALA A 211 -11.89 0.25 -0.67
N SER A 212 -11.95 0.45 -1.97
CA SER A 212 -13.04 1.12 -2.70
C SER A 212 -13.14 2.65 -2.60
N GLY A 213 -13.80 3.20 -3.62
CA GLY A 213 -14.10 4.63 -3.65
C GLY A 213 -15.10 5.09 -2.58
N THR A 214 -15.93 4.19 -2.06
CA THR A 214 -16.90 4.48 -0.97
C THR A 214 -16.15 4.70 0.34
N ILE A 215 -15.26 3.78 0.70
CA ILE A 215 -14.47 3.87 1.93
C ILE A 215 -13.48 5.04 1.87
N LYS A 216 -12.82 5.26 0.72
CA LYS A 216 -11.96 6.43 0.48
C LYS A 216 -12.70 7.75 0.71
N ALA A 217 -13.95 7.85 0.22
CA ALA A 217 -14.76 9.05 0.42
C ALA A 217 -15.13 9.27 1.91
N ILE A 218 -15.45 8.20 2.64
CA ILE A 218 -15.75 8.27 4.08
C ILE A 218 -14.50 8.69 4.86
N SER A 219 -13.36 8.11 4.56
CA SER A 219 -12.07 8.47 5.18
C SER A 219 -11.73 9.94 4.93
N GLN A 220 -11.83 10.40 3.68
CA GLN A 220 -11.57 11.79 3.34
C GLN A 220 -12.45 12.75 4.12
N VAL A 221 -13.75 12.44 4.24
CA VAL A 221 -14.68 13.23 5.07
C VAL A 221 -14.26 13.23 6.54
N CYS A 222 -13.86 12.09 7.10
CA CYS A 222 -13.44 12.02 8.49
C CYS A 222 -12.18 12.87 8.77
N VAL A 223 -11.19 12.78 7.88
CA VAL A 223 -9.92 13.51 8.01
C VAL A 223 -10.13 15.02 7.78
N ASP A 224 -10.79 15.42 6.70
CA ASP A 224 -10.96 16.83 6.34
C ASP A 224 -11.84 17.61 7.33
N ASN A 225 -12.69 16.92 8.08
CA ASN A 225 -13.47 17.53 9.17
C ASN A 225 -12.80 17.40 10.55
N GLY A 226 -11.59 16.83 10.63
CA GLY A 226 -10.84 16.68 11.89
C GLY A 226 -11.50 15.66 12.85
N TRP A 227 -12.16 14.63 12.31
CA TRP A 227 -12.80 13.59 13.12
C TRP A 227 -11.91 12.36 13.30
N SER A 228 -10.90 12.22 12.48
CA SER A 228 -9.78 11.30 12.63
C SER A 228 -8.50 11.96 12.12
N GLU A 229 -7.35 11.56 12.63
CA GLU A 229 -6.05 12.00 12.13
C GLU A 229 -5.72 11.30 10.82
N THR A 230 -5.93 10.00 10.80
CA THR A 230 -5.75 9.14 9.61
C THR A 230 -6.87 8.10 9.57
N GLY A 231 -7.23 7.66 8.35
CA GLY A 231 -8.21 6.58 8.18
C GLY A 231 -9.60 6.89 8.76
N ILE A 232 -10.25 5.86 9.28
CA ILE A 232 -11.63 5.91 9.77
C ILE A 232 -11.69 5.34 11.17
N THR A 233 -12.32 6.06 12.10
CA THR A 233 -12.59 5.59 13.47
C THR A 233 -14.10 5.50 13.71
N MET A 234 -14.52 4.67 14.67
CA MET A 234 -15.92 4.62 15.09
C MET A 234 -16.45 5.98 15.53
N GLU A 235 -15.63 6.81 16.19
CA GLU A 235 -16.01 8.15 16.58
C GLU A 235 -16.21 9.07 15.35
N GLY A 236 -15.36 8.95 14.33
CA GLY A 236 -15.52 9.64 13.05
C GLY A 236 -16.83 9.28 12.35
N LEU A 237 -17.16 7.98 12.31
CA LEU A 237 -18.42 7.50 11.73
C LEU A 237 -19.64 8.04 12.49
N LYS A 238 -19.61 8.09 13.83
CA LYS A 238 -20.68 8.69 14.65
C LYS A 238 -20.89 10.17 14.33
N LYS A 239 -19.81 10.93 14.17
CA LYS A 239 -19.87 12.34 13.80
C LYS A 239 -20.42 12.52 12.37
N ALA A 240 -19.99 11.68 11.41
CA ALA A 240 -20.50 11.71 10.04
C ALA A 240 -22.01 11.37 9.99
N ARG A 241 -22.46 10.33 10.71
CA ARG A 241 -23.88 9.99 10.87
C ARG A 241 -24.69 11.17 11.42
N LYS A 242 -24.24 11.77 12.53
CA LYS A 242 -24.93 12.92 13.15
C LYS A 242 -25.07 14.11 12.19
N LYS A 243 -24.03 14.41 11.43
CA LYS A 243 -24.03 15.47 10.42
C LYS A 243 -24.97 15.16 9.26
N GLY A 244 -24.96 13.91 8.75
CA GLY A 244 -25.88 13.47 7.71
C GLY A 244 -27.34 13.57 8.11
N ILE A 245 -27.69 13.07 9.30
CA ILE A 245 -29.07 13.17 9.84
C ILE A 245 -29.47 14.64 10.03
N LYS A 246 -28.55 15.50 10.51
CA LYS A 246 -28.82 16.93 10.66
C LYS A 246 -29.06 17.63 9.31
N ALA A 247 -28.41 17.22 8.24
CA ALA A 247 -28.63 17.75 6.89
C ALA A 247 -30.02 17.38 6.37
N GLY A 248 -30.55 16.21 6.75
CA GLY A 248 -31.90 15.77 6.46
C GLY A 248 -32.12 15.29 5.01
N LYS A 249 -31.38 15.83 4.05
CA LYS A 249 -31.45 15.47 2.62
C LYS A 249 -30.07 15.35 2.00
N VAL A 250 -29.95 14.48 1.01
CA VAL A 250 -28.73 14.25 0.23
C VAL A 250 -28.21 15.53 -0.43
N GLU A 251 -29.11 16.33 -1.01
CA GLU A 251 -28.76 17.60 -1.68
C GLU A 251 -28.19 18.64 -0.70
N GLN A 252 -28.58 18.56 0.58
CA GLN A 252 -28.15 19.47 1.65
C GLN A 252 -26.90 18.97 2.40
N LEU A 253 -26.35 17.84 1.98
CA LEU A 253 -25.18 17.25 2.61
C LEU A 253 -23.92 18.03 2.22
N ASP A 254 -23.50 18.92 3.11
CA ASP A 254 -22.29 19.72 2.97
C ASP A 254 -21.25 19.27 4.00
N LEU A 255 -20.31 18.44 3.53
CA LEU A 255 -19.20 17.91 4.33
C LEU A 255 -17.87 18.17 3.59
N LYS A 256 -16.91 18.69 4.29
CA LYS A 256 -15.56 18.85 3.72
C LYS A 256 -15.05 17.49 3.22
N GLY A 257 -14.41 17.48 2.06
CA GLY A 257 -13.88 16.26 1.45
C GLY A 257 -14.91 15.40 0.71
N LEU A 258 -16.22 15.68 0.83
CA LEU A 258 -17.24 14.95 0.10
C LEU A 258 -17.42 15.50 -1.32
N ARG A 259 -17.00 14.74 -2.31
CA ARG A 259 -17.17 15.07 -3.72
C ARG A 259 -18.64 14.97 -4.11
N GLU A 260 -19.07 15.83 -5.05
CA GLU A 260 -20.45 15.89 -5.51
C GLU A 260 -20.93 14.57 -6.15
N ASP A 261 -20.07 13.93 -6.93
CA ASP A 261 -20.36 12.65 -7.58
C ASP A 261 -20.57 11.48 -6.60
N ARG A 262 -20.17 11.63 -5.32
CA ARG A 262 -20.34 10.64 -4.26
C ARG A 262 -21.50 10.95 -3.30
N ARG A 263 -22.04 12.16 -3.34
CA ARG A 263 -23.05 12.65 -2.40
C ARG A 263 -24.27 11.74 -2.30
N ALA A 264 -24.78 11.27 -3.45
CA ALA A 264 -25.98 10.43 -3.51
C ALA A 264 -25.84 9.06 -2.80
N ILE A 265 -24.66 8.48 -2.81
CA ILE A 265 -24.38 7.15 -2.24
C ILE A 265 -23.64 7.22 -0.90
N PHE A 266 -23.29 8.41 -0.43
CA PHE A 266 -22.54 8.57 0.81
C PHE A 266 -23.30 8.10 2.05
N PRO A 267 -24.62 8.44 2.25
CA PRO A 267 -25.35 7.98 3.44
C PRO A 267 -25.47 6.46 3.51
N SER A 268 -25.68 5.80 2.38
CA SER A 268 -25.79 4.34 2.30
C SER A 268 -24.44 3.64 2.56
N GLY A 269 -23.36 4.13 1.92
CA GLY A 269 -22.01 3.63 2.19
C GLY A 269 -21.60 3.81 3.65
N LEU A 270 -21.91 4.98 4.22
CA LEU A 270 -21.67 5.27 5.63
C LEU A 270 -22.45 4.32 6.56
N ALA A 271 -23.73 4.03 6.25
CA ALA A 271 -24.55 3.12 7.05
C ALA A 271 -24.04 1.67 6.99
N ILE A 272 -23.57 1.21 5.82
CA ILE A 272 -22.96 -0.10 5.65
C ILE A 272 -21.69 -0.19 6.50
N LEU A 273 -20.78 0.76 6.35
CA LEU A 273 -19.52 0.75 7.09
C LEU A 273 -19.74 0.86 8.59
N TYR A 274 -20.69 1.70 9.01
CA TYR A 274 -21.10 1.84 10.42
C TYR A 274 -21.58 0.50 10.98
N GLY A 275 -22.42 -0.23 10.25
CA GLY A 275 -22.91 -1.55 10.65
C GLY A 275 -21.79 -2.61 10.74
N ILE A 276 -20.82 -2.57 9.82
CA ILE A 276 -19.64 -3.45 9.85
C ILE A 276 -18.80 -3.16 11.10
N PHE A 277 -18.50 -1.88 11.38
CA PHE A 277 -17.73 -1.48 12.56
C PHE A 277 -18.40 -1.94 13.86
N GLU A 278 -19.71 -1.72 13.99
CA GLU A 278 -20.45 -2.20 15.19
C GLU A 278 -20.43 -3.71 15.31
N GLN A 279 -20.74 -4.43 14.23
CA GLN A 279 -20.93 -5.88 14.28
C GLN A 279 -19.61 -6.62 14.50
N LEU A 280 -18.51 -6.16 13.91
CA LEU A 280 -17.20 -6.77 14.04
C LEU A 280 -16.34 -6.14 15.14
N SER A 281 -16.82 -5.08 15.81
CA SER A 281 -16.07 -4.34 16.85
C SER A 281 -14.74 -3.79 16.32
N ILE A 282 -14.80 -3.08 15.18
CA ILE A 282 -13.65 -2.42 14.60
C ILE A 282 -13.50 -1.03 15.26
N ASP A 283 -12.34 -0.73 15.79
CA ASP A 283 -12.06 0.57 16.40
C ASP A 283 -11.54 1.57 15.37
N GLN A 284 -10.64 1.10 14.50
CA GLN A 284 -9.98 1.90 13.47
C GLN A 284 -9.81 1.09 12.18
N MET A 285 -9.85 1.79 11.04
CA MET A 285 -9.62 1.21 9.72
C MET A 285 -8.72 2.15 8.90
N GLU A 286 -7.67 1.60 8.35
CA GLU A 286 -6.82 2.27 7.37
C GLU A 286 -7.42 2.20 5.97
N VAL A 287 -6.86 2.95 5.01
CA VAL A 287 -7.37 2.96 3.63
C VAL A 287 -6.26 2.58 2.66
N SER A 288 -6.52 1.55 1.88
CA SER A 288 -5.62 1.08 0.83
C SER A 288 -5.71 1.92 -0.45
N GLY A 289 -4.58 2.09 -1.11
CA GLY A 289 -4.51 2.59 -2.48
C GLY A 289 -5.00 1.55 -3.49
N GLY A 290 -4.65 0.28 -3.27
CA GLY A 290 -5.00 -0.86 -4.12
C GLY A 290 -6.40 -1.42 -3.85
N ALA A 291 -6.95 -2.08 -4.86
CA ALA A 291 -8.25 -2.76 -4.83
C ALA A 291 -8.30 -3.82 -5.97
N LEU A 292 -9.49 -4.11 -6.49
CA LEU A 292 -9.71 -5.14 -7.52
C LEU A 292 -8.80 -5.00 -8.75
N ARG A 293 -8.61 -3.80 -9.28
CA ARG A 293 -7.80 -3.57 -10.50
C ARG A 293 -6.34 -3.97 -10.31
N GLU A 294 -5.77 -3.56 -9.20
CA GLU A 294 -4.40 -3.90 -8.85
C GLU A 294 -4.26 -5.41 -8.65
N GLY A 295 -5.24 -6.04 -8.01
CA GLY A 295 -5.31 -7.50 -7.87
C GLY A 295 -5.38 -8.23 -9.20
N LEU A 296 -6.14 -7.72 -10.16
CA LEU A 296 -6.20 -8.28 -11.51
C LEU A 296 -4.85 -8.22 -12.23
N LEU A 297 -4.11 -7.12 -12.09
CA LEU A 297 -2.77 -6.99 -12.68
C LEU A 297 -1.79 -8.01 -12.08
N TYR A 298 -1.80 -8.18 -10.77
CA TYR A 298 -0.92 -9.14 -10.10
C TYR A 298 -1.32 -10.60 -10.39
N ASP A 299 -2.62 -10.88 -10.47
CA ASP A 299 -3.13 -12.20 -10.85
C ASP A 299 -2.76 -12.54 -12.29
N LEU A 300 -2.88 -11.59 -13.21
CA LEU A 300 -2.47 -11.72 -14.60
C LEU A 300 -0.97 -12.04 -14.73
N LEU A 301 -0.14 -11.50 -13.85
CA LEU A 301 1.29 -11.79 -13.81
C LEU A 301 1.61 -13.18 -13.22
N GLY A 302 0.62 -13.91 -12.74
CA GLY A 302 0.81 -15.22 -12.12
C GLY A 302 1.60 -15.17 -10.82
N ARG A 303 1.56 -14.06 -10.10
CA ARG A 303 2.34 -13.85 -8.89
C ARG A 303 1.59 -14.30 -7.66
N PHE A 304 1.60 -15.59 -7.46
CA PHE A 304 1.16 -16.24 -6.23
C PHE A 304 2.32 -16.50 -5.25
N ALA A 305 3.49 -15.91 -5.51
CA ALA A 305 4.67 -16.19 -4.70
C ALA A 305 4.64 -15.39 -3.40
N HIS A 306 4.99 -16.06 -2.32
CA HIS A 306 5.20 -15.54 -0.97
C HIS A 306 6.48 -14.67 -0.87
N GLU A 307 6.63 -13.69 -1.75
CA GLU A 307 7.77 -12.78 -1.74
C GLU A 307 7.35 -11.46 -1.09
N ASP A 308 8.18 -10.98 -0.19
CA ASP A 308 8.00 -9.66 0.40
C ASP A 308 8.02 -8.60 -0.71
N VAL A 309 6.93 -7.89 -0.88
CA VAL A 309 6.78 -6.83 -1.88
C VAL A 309 7.85 -5.75 -1.69
N ARG A 310 8.23 -5.45 -0.44
CA ARG A 310 9.25 -4.47 -0.11
C ARG A 310 10.60 -4.87 -0.69
N GLU A 311 10.96 -6.15 -0.59
CA GLU A 311 12.20 -6.65 -1.17
C GLU A 311 12.24 -6.45 -2.69
N ARG A 312 11.15 -6.78 -3.38
CA ARG A 312 11.04 -6.53 -4.83
C ARG A 312 11.12 -5.06 -5.17
N SER A 313 10.51 -4.19 -4.35
CA SER A 313 10.58 -2.74 -4.52
C SER A 313 12.00 -2.21 -4.39
N ILE A 314 12.77 -2.72 -3.42
CA ILE A 314 14.20 -2.39 -3.26
C ILE A 314 15.00 -2.85 -4.48
N GLN A 315 14.84 -4.11 -4.90
CA GLN A 315 15.54 -4.65 -6.07
C GLN A 315 15.20 -3.89 -7.36
N SER A 316 13.92 -3.51 -7.52
CA SER A 316 13.45 -2.70 -8.63
C SER A 316 14.09 -1.30 -8.61
N LEU A 317 14.14 -0.64 -7.44
CA LEU A 317 14.76 0.68 -7.30
C LEU A 317 16.27 0.63 -7.58
N MET A 318 16.98 -0.38 -7.06
CA MET A 318 18.40 -0.63 -7.35
C MET A 318 18.64 -0.76 -8.85
N SER A 319 17.85 -1.58 -9.52
CA SER A 319 17.97 -1.84 -10.95
C SER A 319 17.66 -0.59 -11.78
N ARG A 320 16.59 0.13 -11.46
CA ARG A 320 16.15 1.36 -12.14
C ARG A 320 17.21 2.45 -12.11
N HIS A 321 17.95 2.53 -11.01
CA HIS A 321 18.97 3.54 -10.79
C HIS A 321 20.40 3.00 -10.95
N HIS A 322 20.55 1.80 -11.51
CA HIS A 322 21.86 1.19 -11.82
C HIS A 322 22.80 1.13 -10.60
N VAL A 323 22.27 0.79 -9.42
CA VAL A 323 23.07 0.59 -8.22
C VAL A 323 24.06 -0.56 -8.47
N GLU A 324 25.32 -0.35 -8.11
CA GLU A 324 26.34 -1.40 -8.18
C GLU A 324 26.06 -2.48 -7.12
N ARG A 325 25.44 -3.58 -7.58
CA ARG A 325 24.92 -4.63 -6.70
C ARG A 325 26.01 -5.20 -5.78
N THR A 326 27.17 -5.53 -6.32
CA THR A 326 28.26 -6.13 -5.56
C THR A 326 28.72 -5.22 -4.41
N GLN A 327 28.86 -3.92 -4.67
CA GLN A 327 29.22 -2.95 -3.64
C GLN A 327 28.11 -2.81 -2.58
N ALA A 328 26.85 -2.72 -3.02
CA ALA A 328 25.71 -2.61 -2.12
C ALA A 328 25.59 -3.84 -1.20
N GLU A 329 25.78 -5.04 -1.74
CA GLU A 329 25.74 -6.31 -0.99
C GLU A 329 26.90 -6.39 0.03
N ARG A 330 28.13 -6.00 -0.34
CA ARG A 330 29.27 -5.95 0.61
C ARG A 330 28.98 -5.03 1.80
N VAL A 331 28.48 -3.82 1.52
CA VAL A 331 28.12 -2.87 2.59
C VAL A 331 26.98 -3.43 3.44
N CYS A 332 26.00 -4.07 2.82
CA CYS A 332 24.88 -4.71 3.51
C CYS A 332 25.36 -5.84 4.44
N ASP A 333 26.18 -6.76 3.95
CA ASP A 333 26.70 -7.89 4.74
C ASP A 333 27.48 -7.42 5.96
N THR A 334 28.35 -6.40 5.78
CA THR A 334 29.08 -5.79 6.88
C THR A 334 28.15 -5.08 7.86
N ALA A 335 27.18 -4.32 7.37
CA ALA A 335 26.20 -3.63 8.22
C ALA A 335 25.39 -4.61 9.07
N MET A 336 24.90 -5.70 8.46
CA MET A 336 24.18 -6.75 9.18
C MET A 336 25.07 -7.51 10.16
N GLY A 337 26.35 -7.73 9.82
CA GLY A 337 27.34 -8.31 10.71
C GLY A 337 27.62 -7.47 11.95
N LEU A 338 27.79 -6.17 11.79
CA LEU A 338 27.99 -5.21 12.89
C LEU A 338 26.71 -5.02 13.71
N TYR A 339 25.56 -4.92 13.06
CA TYR A 339 24.27 -4.82 13.72
C TYR A 339 24.02 -5.96 14.70
N ARG A 340 24.24 -7.22 14.29
CA ARG A 340 24.03 -8.40 15.17
C ARG A 340 24.86 -8.33 16.44
N GLN A 341 26.03 -7.68 16.42
CA GLN A 341 26.92 -7.55 17.58
C GLN A 341 26.40 -6.52 18.61
N VAL A 342 25.66 -5.49 18.15
CA VAL A 342 25.19 -4.40 19.01
C VAL A 342 23.67 -4.38 19.23
N ALA A 343 22.91 -5.18 18.49
CA ALA A 343 21.44 -5.18 18.55
C ALA A 343 20.93 -5.35 19.98
N LYS A 344 21.47 -6.31 20.73
CA LYS A 344 21.05 -6.57 22.10
C LYS A 344 21.43 -5.42 23.06
N SER A 345 22.66 -4.91 22.99
CA SER A 345 23.12 -3.84 23.89
C SER A 345 22.39 -2.51 23.63
N TRP A 346 21.97 -2.29 22.41
CA TRP A 346 21.23 -1.12 22.00
C TRP A 346 19.69 -1.31 21.97
N GLN A 347 19.20 -2.49 22.36
CA GLN A 347 17.77 -2.82 22.35
C GLN A 347 17.13 -2.62 20.96
N LEU A 348 17.85 -3.10 19.93
CA LEU A 348 17.41 -3.05 18.53
C LEU A 348 17.03 -4.43 18.00
N GLU A 349 16.67 -5.37 18.89
CA GLU A 349 16.31 -6.75 18.52
C GLU A 349 14.90 -6.77 17.91
N ASP A 350 14.75 -6.12 16.75
CA ASP A 350 13.52 -5.98 15.99
C ASP A 350 13.81 -6.28 14.52
N ASP A 351 13.02 -7.18 13.93
CA ASP A 351 13.17 -7.59 12.54
C ASP A 351 12.93 -6.42 11.57
N GLU A 352 12.04 -5.48 11.88
CA GLU A 352 11.77 -4.31 11.05
C GLU A 352 12.97 -3.34 11.02
N LEU A 353 13.65 -3.17 12.15
CA LEU A 353 14.87 -2.37 12.21
C LEU A 353 16.02 -3.03 11.43
N ALA A 354 16.13 -4.37 11.51
CA ALA A 354 17.10 -5.14 10.73
C ALA A 354 16.86 -4.99 9.23
N ASP A 355 15.61 -5.11 8.78
CA ASP A 355 15.22 -4.92 7.39
C ASP A 355 15.45 -3.48 6.92
N THR A 356 15.10 -2.49 7.73
CA THR A 356 15.37 -1.06 7.45
C THR A 356 16.85 -0.80 7.22
N LEU A 357 17.72 -1.38 8.07
CA LEU A 357 19.18 -1.30 7.88
C LEU A 357 19.62 -1.96 6.58
N ARG A 358 19.11 -3.15 6.30
CA ARG A 358 19.43 -3.92 5.09
C ARG A 358 19.04 -3.14 3.83
N TRP A 359 17.84 -2.60 3.76
CA TRP A 359 17.38 -1.79 2.62
C TRP A 359 18.15 -0.48 2.51
N GLY A 360 18.42 0.20 3.62
CA GLY A 360 19.26 1.40 3.65
C GLY A 360 20.67 1.14 3.13
N ALA A 361 21.25 0.00 3.46
CA ALA A 361 22.56 -0.42 2.96
C ALA A 361 22.53 -0.74 1.47
N LEU A 362 21.52 -1.45 0.98
CA LEU A 362 21.35 -1.75 -0.45
C LEU A 362 21.16 -0.48 -1.29
N LEU A 363 20.50 0.54 -0.75
CA LEU A 363 20.16 1.78 -1.46
C LEU A 363 21.10 2.96 -1.18
N HIS A 364 22.15 2.80 -0.36
CA HIS A 364 22.97 3.94 0.09
C HIS A 364 23.57 4.76 -1.06
N GLU A 365 23.83 4.15 -2.21
CA GLU A 365 24.38 4.79 -3.39
C GLU A 365 23.37 5.06 -4.53
N VAL A 366 22.09 4.80 -4.33
CA VAL A 366 21.04 4.99 -5.38
C VAL A 366 21.05 6.39 -5.98
N GLY A 367 21.47 7.40 -5.24
CA GLY A 367 21.56 8.78 -5.69
C GLY A 367 22.73 9.09 -6.64
N LEU A 368 23.69 8.16 -6.82
CA LEU A 368 24.75 8.30 -7.83
C LEU A 368 24.19 8.40 -9.26
N ALA A 369 23.03 7.80 -9.50
CA ALA A 369 22.30 7.92 -10.77
C ALA A 369 21.92 9.36 -11.11
N VAL A 370 21.82 10.24 -10.11
CA VAL A 370 21.50 11.67 -10.31
C VAL A 370 22.80 12.48 -10.40
N SER A 371 23.68 12.39 -9.39
CA SER A 371 24.96 13.10 -9.37
C SER A 371 25.86 12.56 -8.27
N HIS A 372 27.17 12.50 -8.53
CA HIS A 372 28.16 12.18 -7.50
C HIS A 372 28.18 13.23 -6.36
N SER A 373 27.98 14.52 -6.70
CA SER A 373 27.87 15.57 -5.68
C SER A 373 26.61 15.38 -4.86
N GLN A 374 26.76 15.26 -3.54
CA GLN A 374 25.64 15.12 -2.60
C GLN A 374 24.73 13.91 -2.86
N PHE A 375 25.22 12.82 -3.43
CA PHE A 375 24.41 11.65 -3.80
C PHE A 375 23.55 11.10 -2.65
N HIS A 376 24.02 11.16 -1.41
CA HIS A 376 23.23 10.81 -0.24
C HIS A 376 21.91 11.62 -0.09
N LYS A 377 21.91 12.89 -0.56
CA LYS A 377 20.70 13.72 -0.61
C LYS A 377 19.80 13.31 -1.76
N HIS A 378 20.39 13.07 -2.92
CA HIS A 378 19.64 12.61 -4.08
C HIS A 378 19.03 11.23 -3.84
N GLY A 379 19.78 10.33 -3.19
CA GLY A 379 19.31 9.00 -2.81
C GLY A 379 18.12 9.07 -1.85
N ALA A 380 18.20 9.87 -0.79
CA ALA A 380 17.08 10.07 0.12
C ALA A 380 15.84 10.62 -0.62
N TYR A 381 16.03 11.60 -1.51
CA TYR A 381 14.92 12.14 -2.32
C TYR A 381 14.29 11.06 -3.21
N LEU A 382 15.11 10.25 -3.88
CA LEU A 382 14.62 9.15 -4.73
C LEU A 382 13.83 8.14 -3.89
N VAL A 383 14.35 7.74 -2.74
CA VAL A 383 13.64 6.80 -1.85
C VAL A 383 12.32 7.40 -1.37
N THR A 384 12.31 8.65 -0.88
CA THR A 384 11.09 9.30 -0.35
C THR A 384 10.02 9.53 -1.41
N ASN A 385 10.39 9.79 -2.68
CA ASN A 385 9.46 10.22 -3.73
C ASN A 385 9.23 9.16 -4.83
N SER A 386 9.76 7.96 -4.67
CA SER A 386 9.47 6.83 -5.57
C SER A 386 8.25 6.07 -5.07
N ASP A 387 7.48 5.51 -6.02
CA ASP A 387 6.50 4.48 -5.68
C ASP A 387 7.26 3.22 -5.26
N LEU A 388 7.17 2.87 -3.99
CA LEU A 388 7.72 1.65 -3.40
C LEU A 388 6.57 0.80 -2.87
N PRO A 389 6.00 -0.08 -3.71
CA PRO A 389 4.95 -1.01 -3.27
C PRO A 389 5.39 -1.78 -2.02
N GLY A 390 4.48 -1.97 -1.10
CA GLY A 390 4.76 -2.64 0.15
C GLY A 390 5.22 -1.72 1.29
N PHE A 391 5.81 -0.56 0.99
CA PHE A 391 6.27 0.37 2.00
C PHE A 391 5.16 1.31 2.49
N SER A 392 5.02 1.44 3.80
CA SER A 392 4.33 2.57 4.41
C SER A 392 5.14 3.86 4.22
N ARG A 393 4.52 5.01 4.43
CA ARG A 393 5.25 6.29 4.40
C ARG A 393 6.35 6.37 5.46
N GLN A 394 6.08 5.82 6.65
CA GLN A 394 7.03 5.81 7.76
C GLN A 394 8.26 4.94 7.44
N GLU A 395 8.03 3.71 6.98
CA GLU A 395 9.14 2.81 6.57
C GLU A 395 9.97 3.41 5.44
N GLN A 396 9.31 3.97 4.43
CA GLN A 396 9.98 4.65 3.32
C GLN A 396 10.84 5.82 3.81
N GLN A 397 10.32 6.60 4.76
CA GLN A 397 11.04 7.70 5.41
C GLN A 397 12.22 7.19 6.24
N ALA A 398 12.06 6.11 6.99
CA ALA A 398 13.13 5.50 7.78
C ALA A 398 14.30 5.05 6.89
N VAL A 399 14.02 4.34 5.79
CA VAL A 399 15.05 3.96 4.80
C VAL A 399 15.70 5.21 4.19
N ALA A 400 14.92 6.23 3.84
CA ALA A 400 15.45 7.48 3.28
C ALA A 400 16.38 8.21 4.27
N VAL A 401 16.08 8.18 5.57
CA VAL A 401 16.93 8.73 6.64
C VAL A 401 18.26 7.99 6.69
N LEU A 402 18.28 6.65 6.60
CA LEU A 402 19.51 5.87 6.56
C LEU A 402 20.34 6.23 5.32
N VAL A 403 19.71 6.26 4.14
CA VAL A 403 20.37 6.67 2.89
C VAL A 403 20.90 8.10 2.98
N ARG A 404 20.21 9.00 3.66
CA ARG A 404 20.66 10.37 3.90
C ARG A 404 21.82 10.43 4.88
N GLY A 405 21.78 9.58 5.92
CA GLY A 405 22.65 9.60 7.07
C GLY A 405 23.96 8.83 6.90
N HIS A 406 24.11 7.97 5.88
CA HIS A 406 25.30 7.10 5.73
C HIS A 406 26.63 7.85 5.52
N ARG A 407 26.57 9.15 5.25
CA ARG A 407 27.75 10.01 5.10
C ARG A 407 27.46 11.46 5.49
N ARG A 408 28.53 12.23 5.75
CA ARG A 408 28.44 13.65 6.17
C ARG A 408 27.72 13.78 7.52
N LYS A 409 26.99 14.88 7.75
CA LYS A 409 26.26 15.13 9.01
C LYS A 409 25.05 14.21 9.13
N LEU A 410 24.78 13.75 10.34
CA LEU A 410 23.55 13.02 10.64
C LEU A 410 22.31 13.90 10.36
N PRO A 411 21.25 13.36 9.77
CA PRO A 411 20.07 14.12 9.35
C PRO A 411 19.08 14.30 10.50
N LEU A 412 19.49 14.91 11.63
CA LEU A 412 18.67 15.05 12.83
C LEU A 412 17.32 15.73 12.58
N SER A 413 17.27 16.67 11.64
CA SER A 413 16.00 17.33 11.26
C SER A 413 15.02 16.41 10.53
N ALA A 414 15.50 15.43 9.77
CA ALA A 414 14.64 14.45 9.12
C ALA A 414 14.18 13.37 10.11
N LEU A 415 14.98 13.09 11.14
CA LEU A 415 14.60 12.19 12.21
C LEU A 415 13.46 12.77 13.07
N SER A 416 13.41 14.08 13.30
CA SER A 416 12.35 14.71 14.08
C SER A 416 10.95 14.68 13.42
N GLU A 417 10.85 14.23 12.16
CA GLU A 417 9.59 13.98 11.45
C GLU A 417 9.01 12.58 11.74
N LEU A 418 9.80 11.71 12.41
CA LEU A 418 9.42 10.35 12.79
C LEU A 418 9.01 10.27 14.26
N PRO A 419 8.28 9.23 14.69
CA PRO A 419 7.93 9.00 16.08
C PRO A 419 9.15 9.02 17.02
N ASP A 420 9.00 9.61 18.20
CA ASP A 420 10.12 9.82 19.13
C ASP A 420 10.80 8.53 19.59
N ASP A 421 10.04 7.45 19.70
CA ASP A 421 10.49 6.11 20.07
C ASP A 421 11.34 5.42 18.97
N GLU A 422 11.14 5.78 17.71
CA GLU A 422 11.90 5.24 16.58
C GLU A 422 13.23 6.01 16.34
N GLN A 423 13.28 7.31 16.71
CA GLN A 423 14.39 8.20 16.34
C GLN A 423 15.75 7.68 16.80
N GLN A 424 15.84 7.22 18.05
CA GLN A 424 17.11 6.75 18.63
C GLN A 424 17.59 5.47 17.94
N GLY A 425 16.68 4.55 17.62
CA GLY A 425 16.97 3.33 16.86
C GLY A 425 17.58 3.66 15.50
N LEU A 426 16.93 4.55 14.76
CA LEU A 426 17.38 4.97 13.42
C LEU A 426 18.73 5.70 13.44
N VAL A 427 18.99 6.54 14.45
CA VAL A 427 20.35 7.11 14.62
C VAL A 427 21.40 6.02 14.76
N ARG A 428 21.17 5.03 15.62
CA ARG A 428 22.07 3.90 15.85
C ARG A 428 22.28 3.08 14.57
N LEU A 429 21.23 2.82 13.81
CA LEU A 429 21.33 2.16 12.49
C LEU A 429 22.15 3.01 11.49
N CYS A 430 21.95 4.34 11.46
CA CYS A 430 22.79 5.23 10.65
C CYS A 430 24.27 5.08 11.02
N LEU A 431 24.63 5.00 12.31
CA LEU A 431 26.03 4.84 12.75
C LEU A 431 26.63 3.51 12.27
N VAL A 432 25.88 2.41 12.34
CA VAL A 432 26.29 1.11 11.81
C VAL A 432 26.50 1.18 10.31
N LEU A 433 25.55 1.75 9.56
CA LEU A 433 25.65 1.88 8.10
C LEU A 433 26.85 2.75 7.68
N ARG A 434 27.12 3.84 8.40
CA ARG A 434 28.28 4.72 8.15
C ARG A 434 29.58 3.97 8.26
N LEU A 435 29.79 3.22 9.33
CA LEU A 435 31.00 2.38 9.52
C LEU A 435 31.14 1.40 8.35
N SER A 436 30.08 0.71 8.00
CA SER A 436 30.08 -0.27 6.92
C SER A 436 30.41 0.37 5.56
N ALA A 437 29.81 1.51 5.24
CA ALA A 437 30.10 2.23 4.01
C ALA A 437 31.55 2.75 3.94
N ARG A 438 32.15 3.13 5.09
CA ARG A 438 33.56 3.56 5.14
C ARG A 438 34.52 2.43 4.96
N LEU A 439 34.26 1.29 5.57
CA LEU A 439 35.10 0.09 5.42
C LEU A 439 35.15 -0.39 3.96
N HIS A 440 34.12 -0.15 3.18
CA HIS A 440 34.04 -0.50 1.74
C HIS A 440 34.28 0.68 0.79
N HIS A 441 34.87 1.79 1.29
CA HIS A 441 35.09 2.99 0.47
C HIS A 441 36.05 2.75 -0.71
N ALA A 442 37.00 1.86 -0.57
CA ALA A 442 37.98 1.51 -1.63
C ALA A 442 37.33 0.73 -2.80
N ARG A 443 36.14 0.15 -2.64
CA ARG A 443 35.42 -0.64 -3.68
C ARG A 443 36.25 -1.79 -4.24
N CYS A 444 37.17 -2.32 -3.48
CA CYS A 444 38.03 -3.45 -3.87
C CYS A 444 37.50 -4.79 -3.31
N ASP A 445 38.02 -5.89 -3.88
CA ASP A 445 37.65 -7.23 -3.43
C ASP A 445 38.46 -7.66 -2.17
N GLU A 446 39.09 -6.72 -1.49
CA GLU A 446 39.82 -6.96 -0.28
C GLU A 446 38.90 -7.40 0.85
N VAL A 447 39.25 -8.50 1.49
CA VAL A 447 38.44 -9.07 2.56
C VAL A 447 38.61 -8.21 3.81
N ILE A 448 37.54 -7.61 4.28
CA ILE A 448 37.54 -6.92 5.58
C ILE A 448 37.78 -7.97 6.68
N PRO A 449 38.68 -7.72 7.64
CA PRO A 449 38.98 -8.68 8.70
C PRO A 449 37.77 -8.86 9.63
N GLU A 450 37.79 -9.92 10.42
CA GLU A 450 36.84 -10.05 11.54
C GLU A 450 37.08 -8.91 12.53
N MET A 451 36.00 -8.13 12.75
CA MET A 451 36.00 -6.99 13.65
C MET A 451 35.05 -7.24 14.80
N VAL A 452 35.34 -6.64 15.95
CA VAL A 452 34.44 -6.66 17.10
C VAL A 452 33.90 -5.25 17.35
N LEU A 453 32.59 -5.08 17.21
CA LEU A 453 31.90 -3.86 17.56
C LEU A 453 31.19 -4.04 18.91
N LYS A 454 31.51 -3.19 19.88
CA LYS A 454 30.82 -3.13 21.17
C LYS A 454 30.17 -1.76 21.33
N ALA A 455 28.97 -1.74 21.88
CA ALA A 455 28.22 -0.54 22.15
C ALA A 455 27.77 -0.49 23.61
N GLU A 456 28.00 0.65 24.26
CA GLU A 456 27.55 0.96 25.61
C GLU A 456 26.96 2.38 25.58
N ASP A 457 25.69 2.52 25.85
CA ASP A 457 24.96 3.77 25.73
C ASP A 457 25.24 4.53 24.41
N ASN A 458 25.95 5.64 24.45
CA ASN A 458 26.34 6.44 23.29
C ASN A 458 27.83 6.24 22.89
N SER A 459 28.49 5.20 23.38
CA SER A 459 29.90 4.89 23.07
C SER A 459 29.96 3.61 22.25
N LEU A 460 30.70 3.65 21.14
CA LEU A 460 31.04 2.49 20.33
C LEU A 460 32.53 2.27 20.35
N SER A 461 32.93 1.01 20.46
CA SER A 461 34.33 0.60 20.26
C SER A 461 34.39 -0.40 19.11
N LEU A 462 35.16 -0.06 18.07
CA LEU A 462 35.42 -0.91 16.92
C LEU A 462 36.87 -1.42 17.02
N GLN A 463 36.99 -2.74 17.18
CA GLN A 463 38.26 -3.40 17.40
C GLN A 463 38.69 -4.17 16.15
N PHE A 464 39.93 -3.94 15.72
CA PHE A 464 40.55 -4.59 14.58
C PHE A 464 41.62 -5.60 15.04
N PRO A 465 42.01 -6.56 14.18
CA PRO A 465 43.22 -7.36 14.41
C PRO A 465 44.47 -6.48 14.50
N ALA A 466 45.50 -6.95 15.23
CA ALA A 466 46.76 -6.23 15.43
C ALA A 466 47.39 -5.76 14.12
N HIS A 467 47.82 -4.51 14.10
CA HIS A 467 48.48 -3.83 12.97
C HIS A 467 47.64 -3.65 11.70
N TRP A 468 46.39 -4.07 11.68
CA TRP A 468 45.55 -3.95 10.47
C TRP A 468 45.31 -2.48 10.06
N LEU A 469 45.04 -1.60 11.02
CA LEU A 469 44.84 -0.19 10.75
C LEU A 469 46.14 0.51 10.30
N GLU A 470 47.31 0.07 10.81
CA GLU A 470 48.61 0.60 10.36
C GLU A 470 48.87 0.24 8.89
N GLU A 471 48.45 -0.94 8.45
CA GLU A 471 48.61 -1.41 7.07
C GLU A 471 47.56 -0.76 6.13
N HIS A 472 46.47 -0.18 6.68
CA HIS A 472 45.37 0.45 5.94
C HIS A 472 45.18 1.92 6.30
N PRO A 473 46.19 2.80 6.07
CA PRO A 473 46.14 4.19 6.55
C PRO A 473 45.01 5.04 5.96
N LEU A 474 44.52 4.72 4.76
CA LEU A 474 43.36 5.43 4.18
C LEU A 474 42.05 5.08 4.89
N THR A 475 41.89 3.81 5.25
CA THR A 475 40.71 3.37 6.03
C THR A 475 40.77 3.96 7.45
N LEU A 476 41.95 3.99 8.08
CA LEU A 476 42.14 4.65 9.38
C LEU A 476 41.74 6.13 9.30
N ALA A 477 42.24 6.87 8.30
CA ALA A 477 41.89 8.29 8.12
C ALA A 477 40.39 8.53 7.89
N ASP A 478 39.73 7.63 7.14
CA ASP A 478 38.28 7.67 6.94
C ASP A 478 37.52 7.43 8.26
N LEU A 479 37.95 6.47 9.07
CA LEU A 479 37.35 6.16 10.37
C LEU A 479 37.59 7.27 11.40
N GLU A 480 38.79 7.88 11.41
CA GLU A 480 39.10 9.06 12.25
C GLU A 480 38.16 10.24 11.88
N GLN A 481 37.93 10.47 10.61
CA GLN A 481 36.94 11.48 10.18
C GLN A 481 35.53 11.15 10.66
N GLU A 482 35.16 9.86 10.72
CA GLU A 482 33.82 9.46 11.23
C GLU A 482 33.72 9.72 12.74
N GLN A 483 34.78 9.66 13.53
CA GLN A 483 34.76 10.03 14.96
C GLN A 483 34.24 11.45 15.18
N ASP A 484 34.57 12.40 14.31
CA ASP A 484 34.08 13.76 14.38
C ASP A 484 32.56 13.85 14.08
N TYR A 485 32.09 13.08 13.11
CA TYR A 485 30.65 13.03 12.80
C TYR A 485 29.86 12.34 13.91
N PHE A 486 30.39 11.28 14.52
CA PHE A 486 29.79 10.61 15.67
C PHE A 486 29.67 11.58 16.84
N ARG A 487 30.76 12.29 17.16
CA ARG A 487 30.77 13.29 18.25
C ARG A 487 29.79 14.41 18.03
N ALA A 488 29.65 14.89 16.80
CA ALA A 488 28.65 15.89 16.44
C ALA A 488 27.20 15.38 16.58
N GLY A 489 26.99 14.07 16.55
CA GLY A 489 25.71 13.38 16.77
C GLY A 489 25.46 12.99 18.24
N GLY A 490 26.40 13.30 19.15
CA GLY A 490 26.29 12.92 20.55
C GLY A 490 26.78 11.52 20.88
N TYR A 491 27.56 10.89 19.97
CA TYR A 491 28.15 9.57 20.15
C TYR A 491 29.67 9.63 20.15
N GLU A 492 30.30 8.66 20.82
CA GLU A 492 31.75 8.49 20.82
C GLU A 492 32.13 7.20 20.05
N LEU A 493 33.03 7.32 19.09
CA LEU A 493 33.63 6.16 18.40
C LEU A 493 35.08 6.00 18.85
N ARG A 494 35.43 4.82 19.34
CA ARG A 494 36.81 4.43 19.71
C ARG A 494 37.29 3.35 18.76
N LEU A 495 38.45 3.57 18.15
CA LEU A 495 39.12 2.59 17.32
C LEU A 495 40.18 1.89 18.19
N ILE A 496 40.21 0.56 18.16
CA ILE A 496 41.10 -0.28 18.93
C ILE A 496 41.86 -1.16 17.94
N ASP A 497 43.19 -0.99 17.91
CA ASP A 497 44.09 -1.83 17.16
C ASP A 497 44.81 -2.71 18.18
N ASN A 498 44.66 -4.03 18.12
CA ASN A 498 45.16 -4.98 19.12
C ASN A 498 46.55 -5.52 18.77
#